data_c87df0c88b082e4dac6a750a6674b630
#
_entry.id   c87df0c88b082e4dac6a750a6674b630
#
_cell.length_a   1.000
_cell.length_b   1.000
_cell.length_c   1.000
_cell.angle_alpha   90.00
_cell.angle_beta   90.00
_cell.angle_gamma   90.00
#
_symmetry.space_group_name_H-M   'P 1'
#
loop_
_entity.id
_entity.type
_entity.pdbx_description
1 polymer ?
#
loop_
_entity_poly.entity_id
_entity_poly.type
_entity_poly.pdbx_seq_one_letter_code
_entity_poly.pdbx_strand_id
1 'polypeptide(L)'
;MYPILLGINGISYGSFTECELNVLPRLMNIVDRGVVENKKPQYPDKSWWTILNMEPTNNTPSDPSLAPLVKLTRAALINIPVVNPTYGLYSIKLDQGTSYEEEVNNVIGALIKTAAKAPVIAAITAPDRFLHNNQSIKCNVYSVIDEAIGSLINGGVSAFILFSPYGEPVGPNEGDHEEYGIYIATISRPRHYDTVKLYEIGMLFRDLVESTLGV
;
A
#
# COMPACT_ATOMS: atom_id res chain seq x y z
N MET A 1 12.75 3.53 13.75
CA MET A 1 11.46 2.83 13.61
C MET A 1 11.65 1.53 12.84
N TYR A 2 10.79 0.57 13.04
CA TYR A 2 10.80 -0.67 12.26
C TYR A 2 10.34 -0.44 10.82
N PRO A 3 10.70 -1.33 9.87
CA PRO A 3 10.27 -1.25 8.49
C PRO A 3 8.75 -1.25 8.30
N ILE A 4 8.28 -0.55 7.28
CA ILE A 4 6.87 -0.52 6.92
C ILE A 4 6.64 -0.94 5.47
N LEU A 5 5.51 -1.60 5.23
CA LEU A 5 4.91 -1.83 3.94
C LEU A 5 3.58 -1.08 3.91
N LEU A 6 3.46 -0.04 3.10
CA LEU A 6 2.23 0.72 2.94
C LEU A 6 1.71 0.65 1.51
N GLY A 7 0.55 0.03 1.35
CA GLY A 7 -0.16 0.02 0.08
C GLY A 7 -1.20 1.13 0.01
N ILE A 8 -1.25 1.81 -1.13
CA ILE A 8 -2.25 2.85 -1.46
C ILE A 8 -3.03 2.32 -2.63
N ASN A 9 -4.23 1.82 -2.41
CA ASN A 9 -5.02 1.19 -3.45
C ASN A 9 -5.53 2.24 -4.44
N GLY A 10 -5.04 2.21 -5.69
CA GLY A 10 -5.56 3.02 -6.76
C GLY A 10 -4.86 4.37 -6.98
N ILE A 11 -3.54 4.40 -7.03
CA ILE A 11 -2.74 5.58 -7.42
C ILE A 11 -1.72 5.20 -8.50
N SER A 12 -1.50 6.11 -9.46
CA SER A 12 -0.49 5.99 -10.51
C SER A 12 0.50 7.16 -10.48
N TYR A 13 1.59 7.06 -11.25
CA TYR A 13 2.52 8.19 -11.38
C TYR A 13 1.91 9.40 -12.08
N GLY A 14 0.91 9.19 -12.93
CA GLY A 14 0.14 10.27 -13.55
C GLY A 14 -0.52 11.17 -12.52
N SER A 15 -1.05 10.59 -11.43
CA SER A 15 -1.66 11.31 -10.32
C SER A 15 -0.73 12.34 -9.68
N PHE A 16 0.58 12.08 -9.66
CA PHE A 16 1.56 12.97 -9.03
C PHE A 16 1.65 14.31 -9.74
N THR A 17 1.64 14.27 -11.08
CA THR A 17 1.71 15.50 -11.90
C THR A 17 0.35 16.16 -12.00
N GLU A 18 -0.70 15.40 -12.22
CA GLU A 18 -2.06 15.92 -12.40
C GLU A 18 -2.56 16.65 -11.13
N CYS A 19 -2.23 16.12 -9.95
CA CYS A 19 -2.66 16.69 -8.67
C CYS A 19 -1.58 17.51 -7.96
N GLU A 20 -0.47 17.81 -8.63
CA GLU A 20 0.63 18.65 -8.09
C GLU A 20 1.13 18.19 -6.71
N LEU A 21 1.30 16.87 -6.54
CA LEU A 21 1.77 16.30 -5.29
C LEU A 21 3.23 16.70 -5.00
N ASN A 22 3.63 16.74 -3.72
CA ASN A 22 4.92 17.24 -3.30
C ASN A 22 5.85 16.19 -2.67
N VAL A 23 5.32 15.33 -1.82
CA VAL A 23 6.10 14.36 -1.04
C VAL A 23 6.46 13.15 -1.89
N LEU A 24 5.47 12.48 -2.47
CA LEU A 24 5.66 11.28 -3.30
C LEU A 24 6.64 11.50 -4.47
N PRO A 25 6.56 12.61 -5.24
CA PRO A 25 7.53 12.87 -6.30
C PRO A 25 8.98 13.03 -5.79
N ARG A 26 9.17 13.59 -4.60
CA ARG A 26 10.51 13.72 -4.01
C ARG A 26 11.10 12.37 -3.61
N LEU A 27 10.26 11.46 -3.08
CA LEU A 27 10.70 10.11 -2.71
C LEU A 27 11.17 9.31 -3.92
N MET A 28 10.59 9.52 -5.10
CA MET A 28 11.01 8.88 -6.35
C MET A 28 12.46 9.20 -6.75
N ASN A 29 12.97 10.38 -6.34
CA ASN A 29 14.33 10.81 -6.67
C ASN A 29 15.38 10.33 -5.67
N ILE A 30 14.99 9.84 -4.50
CA ILE A 30 15.88 9.51 -3.39
C ILE A 30 16.05 8.00 -3.23
N VAL A 31 15.06 7.20 -3.62
CA VAL A 31 14.92 5.77 -3.34
C VAL A 31 14.68 4.96 -4.62
N ASP A 32 14.66 3.64 -4.53
CA ASP A 32 14.31 2.76 -5.65
C ASP A 32 12.84 2.93 -6.05
N ARG A 33 12.57 2.85 -7.34
CA ARG A 33 11.24 3.03 -7.91
C ARG A 33 10.96 2.07 -9.05
N GLY A 34 9.68 1.86 -9.33
CA GLY A 34 9.19 1.05 -10.43
C GLY A 34 7.67 1.12 -10.53
N VAL A 35 7.10 0.25 -11.34
CA VAL A 35 5.65 0.09 -11.47
C VAL A 35 5.23 -1.30 -11.00
N VAL A 36 4.06 -1.39 -10.38
CA VAL A 36 3.46 -2.67 -10.02
C VAL A 36 2.60 -3.16 -11.17
N GLU A 37 2.91 -4.36 -11.67
CA GLU A 37 2.10 -5.03 -12.68
C GLU A 37 1.02 -5.88 -12.00
N ASN A 38 -0.23 -5.63 -12.37
CA ASN A 38 -1.36 -6.43 -11.92
C ASN A 38 -2.37 -6.61 -13.05
N LYS A 39 -2.63 -7.85 -13.44
CA LYS A 39 -3.55 -8.16 -14.54
C LYS A 39 -5.01 -8.04 -14.11
N LYS A 40 -5.85 -7.54 -15.01
CA LYS A 40 -7.30 -7.48 -14.80
C LYS A 40 -7.94 -8.87 -14.67
N PRO A 41 -9.00 -9.01 -13.88
CA PRO A 41 -9.60 -8.01 -12.99
C PRO A 41 -8.77 -7.79 -11.72
N GLN A 42 -8.65 -6.50 -11.32
CA GLN A 42 -7.78 -6.05 -10.22
C GLN A 42 -8.61 -5.83 -8.95
N TYR A 43 -8.73 -6.86 -8.14
CA TYR A 43 -9.47 -6.80 -6.87
C TYR A 43 -8.52 -6.64 -5.68
N PRO A 44 -8.86 -5.78 -4.69
CA PRO A 44 -8.03 -5.56 -3.51
C PRO A 44 -7.70 -6.83 -2.73
N ASP A 45 -8.72 -7.66 -2.45
CA ASP A 45 -8.58 -8.88 -1.66
C ASP A 45 -7.57 -9.87 -2.27
N LYS A 46 -7.68 -10.14 -3.57
CA LYS A 46 -6.77 -11.03 -4.31
C LYS A 46 -5.36 -10.46 -4.41
N SER A 47 -5.25 -9.16 -4.65
CA SER A 47 -3.95 -8.48 -4.76
C SER A 47 -3.19 -8.55 -3.45
N TRP A 48 -3.83 -8.17 -2.36
CA TRP A 48 -3.24 -8.23 -1.03
C TRP A 48 -2.95 -9.66 -0.57
N TRP A 49 -3.83 -10.61 -0.91
CA TRP A 49 -3.59 -12.01 -0.57
C TRP A 49 -2.35 -12.58 -1.26
N THR A 50 -2.13 -12.21 -2.52
CA THR A 50 -0.91 -12.55 -3.28
C THR A 50 0.35 -11.97 -2.63
N ILE A 51 0.30 -10.71 -2.19
CA ILE A 51 1.43 -10.06 -1.48
C ILE A 51 1.74 -10.78 -0.17
N LEU A 52 0.72 -11.06 0.64
CA LEU A 52 0.87 -11.68 1.96
C LEU A 52 1.36 -13.13 1.87
N ASN A 53 1.06 -13.84 0.79
CA ASN A 53 1.55 -15.20 0.55
C ASN A 53 2.94 -15.24 -0.11
N MET A 54 3.42 -14.14 -0.68
CA MET A 54 4.70 -14.05 -1.41
C MET A 54 4.80 -15.02 -2.61
N GLU A 55 3.67 -15.40 -3.18
CA GLU A 55 3.56 -16.28 -4.34
C GLU A 55 2.30 -15.98 -5.14
N PRO A 56 2.28 -16.27 -6.44
CA PRO A 56 1.04 -16.22 -7.21
C PRO A 56 0.02 -17.19 -6.62
N THR A 57 -1.14 -16.69 -6.21
CA THR A 57 -2.18 -17.53 -5.62
C THR A 57 -3.55 -17.22 -6.19
N ASN A 58 -4.34 -18.27 -6.40
CA ASN A 58 -5.76 -18.18 -6.74
C ASN A 58 -6.66 -18.62 -5.58
N ASN A 59 -6.07 -18.93 -4.43
CA ASN A 59 -6.80 -19.36 -3.25
C ASN A 59 -7.67 -18.23 -2.71
N THR A 60 -8.80 -18.59 -2.14
CA THR A 60 -9.65 -17.63 -1.43
C THR A 60 -8.89 -17.09 -0.21
N PRO A 61 -8.91 -15.76 -0.01
CA PRO A 61 -8.34 -15.18 1.19
C PRO A 61 -8.90 -15.80 2.47
N SER A 62 -8.02 -16.04 3.43
CA SER A 62 -8.37 -16.56 4.76
C SER A 62 -7.89 -15.57 5.84
N ASP A 63 -7.61 -16.02 7.05
CA ASP A 63 -7.11 -15.16 8.12
C ASP A 63 -5.73 -14.57 7.76
N PRO A 64 -5.62 -13.24 7.56
CA PRO A 64 -4.37 -12.60 7.16
C PRO A 64 -3.24 -12.78 8.17
N SER A 65 -3.54 -12.97 9.45
CA SER A 65 -2.52 -13.19 10.51
C SER A 65 -1.76 -14.51 10.31
N LEU A 66 -2.32 -15.44 9.57
CA LEU A 66 -1.72 -16.73 9.29
C LEU A 66 -0.87 -16.73 8.00
N ALA A 67 -0.91 -15.66 7.23
CA ALA A 67 -0.15 -15.56 5.99
C ALA A 67 1.37 -15.66 6.20
N PRO A 68 2.11 -16.29 5.27
CA PRO A 68 3.55 -16.51 5.39
C PRO A 68 4.35 -15.24 5.69
N LEU A 69 4.08 -14.14 4.98
CA LEU A 69 4.76 -12.87 5.20
C LEU A 69 4.60 -12.37 6.64
N VAL A 70 3.39 -12.43 7.18
CA VAL A 70 3.10 -11.96 8.54
C VAL A 70 3.81 -12.81 9.58
N LYS A 71 3.81 -14.13 9.41
CA LYS A 71 4.51 -15.05 10.30
C LYS A 71 6.03 -14.84 10.30
N LEU A 72 6.61 -14.67 9.12
CA LEU A 72 8.07 -14.49 8.97
C LEU A 72 8.54 -13.15 9.53
N THR A 73 7.82 -12.07 9.23
CA THR A 73 8.20 -10.71 9.64
C THR A 73 7.69 -10.32 11.03
N ARG A 74 6.71 -11.06 11.58
CA ARG A 74 5.96 -10.70 12.78
C ARG A 74 5.33 -9.31 12.69
N ALA A 75 4.99 -8.89 11.48
CA ALA A 75 4.43 -7.58 11.23
C ALA A 75 3.02 -7.44 11.82
N ALA A 76 2.74 -6.28 12.40
CA ALA A 76 1.39 -5.88 12.73
C ALA A 76 0.63 -5.46 11.45
N LEU A 77 -0.65 -5.78 11.40
CA LEU A 77 -1.53 -5.49 10.26
C LEU A 77 -2.43 -4.29 10.58
N ILE A 78 -2.62 -3.39 9.62
CA ILE A 78 -3.49 -2.21 9.74
C ILE A 78 -4.31 -2.06 8.47
N ASN A 79 -5.62 -2.14 8.58
CA ASN A 79 -6.58 -1.85 7.49
C ASN A 79 -6.40 -2.71 6.23
N ILE A 80 -6.05 -3.98 6.34
CA ILE A 80 -5.76 -4.84 5.19
C ILE A 80 -7.05 -5.30 4.50
N PRO A 81 -7.26 -4.98 3.21
CA PRO A 81 -8.52 -5.20 2.50
C PRO A 81 -8.61 -6.60 1.86
N VAL A 82 -8.35 -7.65 2.62
CA VAL A 82 -8.55 -9.05 2.18
C VAL A 82 -9.91 -9.60 2.62
N VAL A 83 -10.57 -8.90 3.53
CA VAL A 83 -11.91 -9.21 4.06
C VAL A 83 -12.66 -7.89 4.30
N ASN A 84 -13.99 -7.96 4.51
CA ASN A 84 -14.81 -6.80 4.89
C ASN A 84 -15.56 -7.11 6.22
N PRO A 85 -15.35 -6.37 7.32
CA PRO A 85 -14.42 -5.22 7.46
C PRO A 85 -12.96 -5.57 7.17
N THR A 86 -12.15 -4.56 6.85
CA THR A 86 -10.69 -4.72 6.67
C THR A 86 -10.06 -5.31 7.94
N TYR A 87 -8.90 -5.92 7.81
CA TYR A 87 -8.25 -6.63 8.91
C TYR A 87 -7.13 -5.81 9.56
N GLY A 88 -7.03 -5.84 10.89
CA GLY A 88 -5.87 -5.33 11.63
C GLY A 88 -6.20 -4.46 12.84
N LEU A 89 -5.17 -3.77 13.38
CA LEU A 89 -5.26 -2.88 14.53
C LEU A 89 -6.20 -1.68 14.32
N TYR A 90 -6.38 -1.25 13.09
CA TYR A 90 -7.43 -0.37 12.62
C TYR A 90 -8.13 -1.07 11.47
N SER A 91 -9.45 -0.95 11.41
CA SER A 91 -10.28 -1.57 10.37
C SER A 91 -11.50 -0.70 10.06
N ILE A 92 -11.94 -0.76 8.81
CA ILE A 92 -13.15 -0.07 8.34
C ILE A 92 -14.05 -1.05 7.59
N LYS A 93 -15.34 -0.75 7.55
CA LYS A 93 -16.24 -1.38 6.59
C LYS A 93 -16.11 -0.67 5.26
N LEU A 94 -15.79 -1.42 4.20
CA LEU A 94 -15.50 -0.85 2.87
C LEU A 94 -16.71 -0.18 2.21
N ASP A 95 -17.90 -0.56 2.62
CA ASP A 95 -19.21 -0.09 2.12
C ASP A 95 -19.87 0.98 3.01
N GLN A 96 -19.21 1.46 4.06
CA GLN A 96 -19.76 2.42 5.00
C GLN A 96 -18.94 3.72 5.08
N GLY A 97 -19.62 4.78 5.54
CA GLY A 97 -19.30 6.19 5.50
C GLY A 97 -18.04 6.73 6.20
N THR A 98 -16.98 5.92 6.39
CA THR A 98 -15.68 6.47 6.81
C THR A 98 -15.13 7.36 5.71
N SER A 99 -14.87 8.64 6.00
CA SER A 99 -14.31 9.57 5.03
C SER A 99 -12.86 9.19 4.65
N TYR A 100 -12.38 9.70 3.52
CA TYR A 100 -10.99 9.44 3.12
C TYR A 100 -9.99 10.10 4.07
N GLU A 101 -10.31 11.29 4.60
CA GLU A 101 -9.48 11.97 5.60
C GLU A 101 -9.39 11.17 6.90
N GLU A 102 -10.52 10.65 7.37
CA GLU A 102 -10.59 9.84 8.59
C GLU A 102 -9.77 8.55 8.42
N GLU A 103 -9.95 7.83 7.31
CA GLU A 103 -9.20 6.62 7.04
C GLU A 103 -7.70 6.89 7.01
N VAL A 104 -7.26 7.86 6.20
CA VAL A 104 -5.84 8.18 6.02
C VAL A 104 -5.19 8.58 7.34
N ASN A 105 -5.82 9.48 8.10
CA ASN A 105 -5.29 9.94 9.38
C ASN A 105 -5.20 8.80 10.41
N ASN A 106 -6.20 7.94 10.49
CA ASN A 106 -6.19 6.82 11.42
C ASN A 106 -5.18 5.74 11.03
N VAL A 107 -5.06 5.41 9.74
CA VAL A 107 -4.06 4.45 9.26
C VAL A 107 -2.64 4.96 9.53
N ILE A 108 -2.33 6.20 9.18
CA ILE A 108 -0.99 6.78 9.38
C ILE A 108 -0.67 6.95 10.87
N GLY A 109 -1.63 7.40 11.68
CA GLY A 109 -1.46 7.50 13.13
C GLY A 109 -1.19 6.14 13.80
N ALA A 110 -1.96 5.12 13.43
CA ALA A 110 -1.75 3.75 13.92
C ALA A 110 -0.39 3.19 13.45
N LEU A 111 -0.01 3.47 12.18
CA LEU A 111 1.25 3.01 11.60
C LEU A 111 2.46 3.61 12.33
N ILE A 112 2.51 4.92 12.54
CA ILE A 112 3.60 5.60 13.26
C ILE A 112 3.75 5.02 14.69
N LYS A 113 2.63 4.87 15.40
CA LYS A 113 2.61 4.31 16.76
C LYS A 113 3.10 2.86 16.81
N THR A 114 2.74 2.07 15.81
CA THR A 114 3.06 0.64 15.76
C THR A 114 4.50 0.40 15.27
N ALA A 115 4.97 1.17 14.28
CA ALA A 115 6.33 1.08 13.74
C ALA A 115 7.42 1.42 14.76
N ALA A 116 7.07 2.05 15.88
CA ALA A 116 7.97 2.20 17.02
C ALA A 116 8.27 0.87 17.75
N LYS A 117 7.48 -0.18 17.51
CA LYS A 117 7.51 -1.44 18.28
C LYS A 117 7.69 -2.70 17.44
N ALA A 118 7.23 -2.69 16.19
CA ALA A 118 7.23 -3.86 15.30
C ALA A 118 7.21 -3.43 13.82
N PRO A 119 7.61 -4.32 12.87
CA PRO A 119 7.31 -4.14 11.46
C PRO A 119 5.81 -3.98 11.22
N VAL A 120 5.42 -3.22 10.21
CA VAL A 120 4.00 -2.92 9.95
C VAL A 120 3.67 -3.12 8.49
N ILE A 121 2.53 -3.75 8.23
CA ILE A 121 1.89 -3.84 6.92
C ILE A 121 0.56 -3.09 7.02
N ALA A 122 0.37 -2.08 6.19
CA ALA A 122 -0.80 -1.20 6.23
C ALA A 122 -1.37 -0.92 4.84
N ALA A 123 -2.67 -0.65 4.76
CA ALA A 123 -3.34 -0.24 3.54
C ALA A 123 -4.13 1.06 3.71
N ILE A 124 -4.14 1.89 2.67
CA ILE A 124 -5.07 3.00 2.45
C ILE A 124 -5.96 2.59 1.28
N THR A 125 -7.26 2.46 1.53
CA THR A 125 -8.24 2.03 0.53
C THR A 125 -9.03 3.20 -0.08
N ALA A 126 -8.81 4.40 0.42
CA ALA A 126 -9.59 5.59 0.07
C ALA A 126 -9.69 5.86 -1.44
N PRO A 127 -8.60 5.81 -2.26
CA PRO A 127 -8.75 6.03 -3.70
C PRO A 127 -9.73 5.03 -4.33
N ASP A 128 -9.61 3.75 -4.01
CA ASP A 128 -10.50 2.70 -4.50
C ASP A 128 -11.97 2.95 -4.12
N ARG A 129 -12.21 3.25 -2.85
CA ARG A 129 -13.58 3.43 -2.35
C ARG A 129 -14.30 4.65 -2.91
N PHE A 130 -13.56 5.71 -3.20
CA PHE A 130 -14.15 6.99 -3.60
C PHE A 130 -14.08 7.29 -5.09
N LEU A 131 -13.00 6.90 -5.78
CA LEU A 131 -12.74 7.38 -7.13
C LEU A 131 -13.41 6.57 -8.24
N HIS A 132 -13.88 5.35 -7.98
CA HIS A 132 -14.73 4.64 -8.93
C HIS A 132 -16.03 5.39 -9.25
N ASN A 133 -16.58 6.11 -8.28
CA ASN A 133 -17.86 6.80 -8.42
C ASN A 133 -17.73 8.34 -8.49
N ASN A 134 -16.61 8.92 -8.08
CA ASN A 134 -16.45 10.37 -8.03
C ASN A 134 -15.01 10.80 -8.31
N GLN A 135 -14.67 10.98 -9.58
CA GLN A 135 -13.37 11.46 -10.00
C GLN A 135 -13.13 12.94 -9.69
N SER A 136 -14.16 13.74 -9.41
CA SER A 136 -14.02 15.18 -9.15
C SER A 136 -13.24 15.50 -7.87
N ILE A 137 -13.19 14.58 -6.92
CA ILE A 137 -12.45 14.73 -5.64
C ILE A 137 -11.04 14.13 -5.70
N LYS A 138 -10.61 13.62 -6.84
CA LYS A 138 -9.36 12.87 -7.00
C LYS A 138 -8.16 13.57 -6.35
N CYS A 139 -7.93 14.82 -6.69
CA CYS A 139 -6.77 15.54 -6.17
C CYS A 139 -6.89 15.86 -4.68
N ASN A 140 -8.11 16.00 -4.13
CA ASN A 140 -8.30 16.15 -2.69
C ASN A 140 -7.87 14.86 -1.96
N VAL A 141 -8.30 13.69 -2.47
CA VAL A 141 -7.93 12.38 -1.89
C VAL A 141 -6.41 12.19 -1.94
N TYR A 142 -5.78 12.43 -3.07
CA TYR A 142 -4.34 12.24 -3.21
C TYR A 142 -3.51 13.26 -2.42
N SER A 143 -3.96 14.51 -2.30
CA SER A 143 -3.27 15.53 -1.49
C SER A 143 -3.26 15.15 0.00
N VAL A 144 -4.37 14.64 0.52
CA VAL A 144 -4.44 14.16 1.92
C VAL A 144 -3.47 12.99 2.14
N ILE A 145 -3.38 12.06 1.19
CA ILE A 145 -2.45 10.94 1.25
C ILE A 145 -0.99 11.43 1.19
N ASP A 146 -0.67 12.33 0.28
CA ASP A 146 0.69 12.87 0.09
C ASP A 146 1.19 13.60 1.36
N GLU A 147 0.35 14.44 1.96
CA GLU A 147 0.63 15.12 3.24
C GLU A 147 0.83 14.12 4.39
N ALA A 148 0.00 13.09 4.46
CA ALA A 148 0.09 12.06 5.48
C ALA A 148 1.38 11.23 5.35
N ILE A 149 1.83 10.93 4.13
CA ILE A 149 3.13 10.29 3.87
C ILE A 149 4.27 11.24 4.30
N GLY A 150 4.15 12.54 4.07
CA GLY A 150 5.09 13.54 4.60
C GLY A 150 5.21 13.46 6.12
N SER A 151 4.11 13.36 6.82
CA SER A 151 4.08 13.19 8.28
C SER A 151 4.73 11.89 8.73
N LEU A 152 4.55 10.80 7.97
CA LEU A 152 5.18 9.51 8.23
C LEU A 152 6.72 9.59 8.13
N ILE A 153 7.24 10.18 7.06
CA ILE A 153 8.68 10.36 6.85
C ILE A 153 9.28 11.29 7.91
N ASN A 154 8.63 12.42 8.19
CA ASN A 154 9.04 13.36 9.23
C ASN A 154 8.99 12.73 10.63
N GLY A 155 8.12 11.76 10.83
CA GLY A 155 8.02 10.95 12.05
C GLY A 155 9.19 9.98 12.27
N GLY A 156 10.15 9.90 11.33
CA GLY A 156 11.38 9.12 11.46
C GLY A 156 11.32 7.73 10.79
N VAL A 157 10.34 7.46 9.94
CA VAL A 157 10.32 6.24 9.11
C VAL A 157 11.36 6.39 8.01
N SER A 158 12.37 5.51 8.01
CA SER A 158 13.49 5.50 7.06
C SER A 158 13.62 4.21 6.26
N ALA A 159 12.93 3.15 6.67
CA ALA A 159 12.90 1.86 5.98
C ALA A 159 11.45 1.56 5.57
N PHE A 160 11.16 1.64 4.26
CA PHE A 160 9.79 1.48 3.78
C PHE A 160 9.69 0.95 2.35
N ILE A 161 8.54 0.36 2.06
CA ILE A 161 8.02 0.12 0.72
C ILE A 161 6.65 0.79 0.65
N LEU A 162 6.50 1.76 -0.27
CA LEU A 162 5.23 2.36 -0.66
C LEU A 162 4.83 1.79 -2.02
N PHE A 163 3.62 1.33 -2.17
CA PHE A 163 3.16 0.77 -3.44
C PHE A 163 1.67 0.99 -3.66
N SER A 164 1.24 0.85 -4.90
CA SER A 164 -0.15 0.63 -5.25
C SER A 164 -0.27 -0.69 -6.00
N PRO A 165 -1.21 -1.58 -5.63
CA PRO A 165 -1.36 -2.86 -6.32
C PRO A 165 -1.86 -2.72 -7.77
N TYR A 166 -2.38 -1.57 -8.14
CA TYR A 166 -2.87 -1.17 -9.47
C TYR A 166 -2.97 0.35 -9.54
N GLY A 167 -3.14 0.91 -10.75
CA GLY A 167 -3.28 2.36 -10.94
C GLY A 167 -4.64 2.93 -10.52
N GLU A 168 -4.98 4.09 -11.03
CA GLU A 168 -6.22 4.79 -10.68
C GLU A 168 -7.46 3.99 -11.08
N PRO A 169 -8.57 4.09 -10.30
CA PRO A 169 -9.88 3.56 -10.70
C PRO A 169 -10.36 4.13 -12.03
N VAL A 170 -10.86 3.25 -12.90
CA VAL A 170 -11.40 3.60 -14.21
C VAL A 170 -12.88 3.20 -14.29
N GLY A 171 -13.77 4.16 -14.14
CA GLY A 171 -15.20 3.90 -14.15
C GLY A 171 -15.73 3.19 -12.89
N PRO A 172 -16.99 2.78 -12.89
CA PRO A 172 -17.71 2.34 -11.69
C PRO A 172 -17.46 0.89 -11.28
N ASN A 173 -16.75 0.09 -12.09
CA ASN A 173 -16.52 -1.31 -11.78
C ASN A 173 -15.30 -1.48 -10.88
N GLU A 174 -15.47 -2.14 -9.75
CA GLU A 174 -14.41 -2.33 -8.74
C GLU A 174 -13.13 -3.00 -9.24
N GLY A 175 -13.21 -3.82 -10.29
CA GLY A 175 -12.06 -4.51 -10.87
C GLY A 175 -11.35 -3.76 -12.00
N ASP A 176 -11.80 -2.53 -12.31
CA ASP A 176 -11.29 -1.74 -13.42
C ASP A 176 -10.41 -0.58 -12.93
N HIS A 177 -9.10 -0.74 -13.16
CA HIS A 177 -8.10 0.26 -12.84
C HIS A 177 -7.15 0.45 -14.02
N GLU A 178 -6.35 1.50 -13.99
CA GLU A 178 -5.15 1.58 -14.82
C GLU A 178 -4.22 0.39 -14.53
N GLU A 179 -3.50 -0.06 -15.56
CA GLU A 179 -2.72 -1.30 -15.48
C GLU A 179 -1.59 -1.27 -14.44
N TYR A 180 -0.96 -0.10 -14.27
CA TYR A 180 0.24 0.01 -13.45
C TYR A 180 0.03 0.88 -12.22
N GLY A 181 0.28 0.28 -11.05
CA GLY A 181 0.44 0.98 -9.78
C GLY A 181 1.87 1.48 -9.57
N ILE A 182 2.09 2.23 -8.51
CA ILE A 182 3.41 2.74 -8.12
C ILE A 182 4.18 1.73 -7.25
N TYR A 183 5.52 1.82 -7.29
CA TYR A 183 6.44 1.18 -6.35
C TYR A 183 7.57 2.15 -6.02
N ILE A 184 7.77 2.44 -4.73
CA ILE A 184 8.82 3.32 -4.19
C ILE A 184 9.36 2.66 -2.91
N ALA A 185 10.68 2.39 -2.84
CA ALA A 185 11.24 1.64 -1.73
C ALA A 185 12.63 2.09 -1.34
N THR A 186 12.98 1.91 -0.07
CA THR A 186 14.32 2.13 0.47
C THR A 186 15.23 0.91 0.33
N ILE A 187 14.72 -0.22 -0.16
CA ILE A 187 15.50 -1.41 -0.50
C ILE A 187 15.70 -1.47 -2.01
N SER A 188 16.94 -1.74 -2.42
CA SER A 188 17.26 -1.96 -3.84
C SER A 188 16.88 -3.36 -4.27
N ARG A 189 16.30 -3.48 -5.46
CA ARG A 189 15.98 -4.79 -6.05
C ARG A 189 17.23 -5.43 -6.68
N PRO A 190 17.34 -6.77 -6.59
CA PRO A 190 18.47 -7.49 -7.21
C PRO A 190 18.52 -7.37 -8.73
N ARG A 191 17.39 -7.01 -9.37
CA ARG A 191 17.26 -6.82 -10.82
C ARG A 191 16.63 -5.45 -11.09
N HIS A 192 17.22 -4.68 -11.98
CA HIS A 192 16.72 -3.36 -12.40
C HIS A 192 15.65 -3.47 -13.50
N TYR A 193 14.60 -4.24 -13.26
CA TYR A 193 13.41 -4.17 -14.10
C TYR A 193 12.48 -3.08 -13.53
N ASP A 194 11.86 -2.29 -14.38
CA ASP A 194 10.91 -1.26 -13.95
C ASP A 194 9.64 -1.87 -13.34
N THR A 195 9.32 -3.11 -13.69
CA THR A 195 8.11 -3.80 -13.26
C THR A 195 8.34 -4.67 -12.03
N VAL A 196 7.45 -4.56 -11.04
CA VAL A 196 7.40 -5.38 -9.82
C VAL A 196 6.09 -6.16 -9.81
N LYS A 197 6.16 -7.44 -9.54
CA LYS A 197 4.96 -8.29 -9.38
C LYS A 197 4.44 -8.23 -7.95
N LEU A 198 3.14 -8.46 -7.75
CA LEU A 198 2.52 -8.39 -6.42
C LEU A 198 3.23 -9.26 -5.38
N TYR A 199 3.52 -10.51 -5.69
CA TYR A 199 4.19 -11.43 -4.76
C TYR A 199 5.63 -11.00 -4.42
N GLU A 200 6.32 -10.33 -5.36
CA GLU A 200 7.67 -9.80 -5.14
C GLU A 200 7.68 -8.67 -4.09
N ILE A 201 6.59 -7.89 -3.99
CA ILE A 201 6.46 -6.86 -2.95
C ILE A 201 6.56 -7.48 -1.56
N GLY A 202 5.87 -8.59 -1.33
CA GLY A 202 5.96 -9.32 -0.06
C GLY A 202 7.36 -9.85 0.22
N MET A 203 8.02 -10.42 -0.79
CA MET A 203 9.40 -10.90 -0.67
C MET A 203 10.37 -9.76 -0.35
N LEU A 204 10.26 -8.62 -1.04
CA LEU A 204 11.08 -7.44 -0.81
C LEU A 204 10.86 -6.85 0.59
N PHE A 205 9.63 -6.87 1.11
CA PHE A 205 9.36 -6.43 2.47
C PHE A 205 9.98 -7.36 3.51
N ARG A 206 9.90 -8.68 3.31
CA ARG A 206 10.62 -9.65 4.16
C ARG A 206 12.11 -9.33 4.17
N ASP A 207 12.73 -9.15 3.02
CA ASP A 207 14.16 -8.87 2.90
C ASP A 207 14.54 -7.53 3.54
N LEU A 208 13.65 -6.52 3.45
CA LEU A 208 13.83 -5.23 4.14
C LEU A 208 13.80 -5.40 5.66
N VAL A 209 12.89 -6.22 6.19
CA VAL A 209 12.82 -6.51 7.62
C VAL A 209 14.07 -7.25 8.10
N GLU A 210 14.46 -8.30 7.39
CA GLU A 210 15.66 -9.09 7.70
C GLU A 210 16.92 -8.22 7.70
N SER A 211 17.13 -7.41 6.66
CA SER A 211 18.31 -6.52 6.56
C SER A 211 18.34 -5.44 7.63
N THR A 212 17.17 -4.93 8.04
CA THR A 212 17.08 -3.87 9.05
C THR A 212 17.29 -4.41 10.46
N LEU A 213 16.85 -5.63 10.73
CA LEU A 213 16.95 -6.25 12.06
C LEU A 213 18.22 -7.08 12.25
N GLY A 214 19.00 -7.32 11.20
CA GLY A 214 20.24 -8.10 11.24
C GLY A 214 20.01 -9.60 11.51
N VAL A 215 18.87 -10.14 11.02
CA VAL A 215 18.46 -11.55 11.20
C VAL A 215 18.65 -12.29 9.89
#